data_4fb33438d337507f998e2065fcd608c1
#
_entry.id   4fb33438d337507f998e2065fcd608c1
#
_cell.length_a   1.000
_cell.length_b   1.000
_cell.length_c   1.000
_cell.angle_alpha   90.00
_cell.angle_beta   90.00
_cell.angle_gamma   90.00
#
_symmetry.space_group_name_H-M   'P 1'
#
loop_
_entity.id
_entity.type
_entity.pdbx_description
1 polymer ?
#
loop_
_entity_poly.entity_id
_entity_poly.type
_entity_poly.pdbx_seq_one_letter_code
_entity_poly.pdbx_strand_id
1 'polypeptide(L)'
;IYSLAIALITTIICLLLGYPAAYIMAMADFKTPQVMAMLFILPMWINFLLRTIATVELFRMFGLPLGEGALLFGMVYDFLPFMIYPIYNTLQKMDTSLIEAAHDLGAKRSQVFMKVTLPLSVPGIYSGIVMVFMPTVSTFAIAELLTHNKVTLFGSLIQRCFGEGGIAMWNYGAALSLIMLIIIGLTSFFGGDKEDINR
;
A
#
# COMPACT_ATOMS: atom_id res chain seq x y z
N ILE A 1 -16.83 7.97 3.79
CA ILE A 1 -16.99 6.52 4.09
C ILE A 1 -16.52 5.70 2.91
N TYR A 2 -17.00 5.93 1.69
CA TYR A 2 -16.62 5.15 0.51
C TYR A 2 -15.10 5.15 0.24
N SER A 3 -14.43 6.28 0.32
CA SER A 3 -12.97 6.39 0.13
C SER A 3 -12.19 5.57 1.16
N LEU A 4 -12.65 5.56 2.41
CA LEU A 4 -12.04 4.75 3.47
C LEU A 4 -12.24 3.25 3.21
N ALA A 5 -13.42 2.86 2.69
CA ALA A 5 -13.67 1.47 2.32
C ALA A 5 -12.75 1.02 1.17
N ILE A 6 -12.63 1.82 0.12
CA ILE A 6 -11.71 1.53 -1.01
C ILE A 6 -10.26 1.47 -0.53
N ALA A 7 -9.83 2.41 0.33
CA ALA A 7 -8.48 2.40 0.88
C ALA A 7 -8.21 1.15 1.73
N LEU A 8 -9.18 0.74 2.56
CA LEU A 8 -9.06 -0.48 3.36
C LEU A 8 -8.98 -1.73 2.49
N ILE A 9 -9.87 -1.87 1.49
CA ILE A 9 -9.88 -3.01 0.57
C ILE A 9 -8.55 -3.06 -0.20
N THR A 10 -8.09 -1.93 -0.74
CA THR A 10 -6.79 -1.84 -1.44
C THR A 10 -5.64 -2.28 -0.53
N THR A 11 -5.62 -1.80 0.72
CA THR A 11 -4.58 -2.15 1.69
C THR A 11 -4.58 -3.63 2.02
N ILE A 12 -5.77 -4.23 2.21
CA ILE A 12 -5.90 -5.67 2.47
C ILE A 12 -5.40 -6.48 1.27
N ILE A 13 -5.79 -6.11 0.04
CA ILE A 13 -5.32 -6.79 -1.17
C ILE A 13 -3.81 -6.66 -1.32
N CYS A 14 -3.25 -5.44 -1.11
CA CYS A 14 -1.81 -5.22 -1.13
C CYS A 14 -1.09 -6.06 -0.08
N LEU A 15 -1.66 -6.23 1.12
CA LEU A 15 -1.08 -7.08 2.16
C LEU A 15 -1.10 -8.55 1.77
N LEU A 16 -2.22 -9.04 1.26
CA LEU A 16 -2.38 -10.45 0.85
C LEU A 16 -1.44 -10.82 -0.31
N LEU A 17 -1.17 -9.90 -1.23
CA LEU A 17 -0.25 -10.13 -2.34
C LEU A 17 1.19 -9.77 -1.96
N GLY A 18 1.38 -8.69 -1.22
CA GLY A 18 2.68 -8.14 -0.87
C GLY A 18 3.44 -8.97 0.15
N TYR A 19 2.74 -9.52 1.16
CA TYR A 19 3.39 -10.34 2.19
C TYR A 19 4.02 -11.61 1.61
N PRO A 20 3.31 -12.45 0.82
CA PRO A 20 3.93 -13.62 0.18
C PRO A 20 5.08 -13.24 -0.75
N ALA A 21 4.94 -12.17 -1.52
CA ALA A 21 6.01 -11.69 -2.40
C ALA A 21 7.26 -11.28 -1.59
N ALA A 22 7.10 -10.47 -0.56
CA ALA A 22 8.17 -10.05 0.34
C ALA A 22 8.83 -11.25 1.06
N TYR A 23 8.01 -12.21 1.51
CA TYR A 23 8.50 -13.42 2.17
C TYR A 23 9.35 -14.29 1.24
N ILE A 24 8.88 -14.54 0.01
CA ILE A 24 9.64 -15.30 -0.99
C ILE A 24 10.96 -14.58 -1.31
N MET A 25 10.92 -13.25 -1.47
CA MET A 25 12.12 -12.47 -1.77
C MET A 25 13.14 -12.46 -0.63
N ALA A 26 12.68 -12.49 0.63
CA ALA A 26 13.56 -12.44 1.80
C ALA A 26 14.12 -13.82 2.19
N MET A 27 13.33 -14.90 2.01
CA MET A 27 13.64 -16.24 2.52
C MET A 27 14.11 -17.22 1.45
N ALA A 28 13.92 -16.93 0.17
CA ALA A 28 14.42 -17.81 -0.87
C ALA A 28 15.91 -17.57 -1.12
N ASP A 29 16.66 -18.65 -1.34
CA ASP A 29 18.10 -18.64 -1.68
C ASP A 29 18.33 -18.13 -3.11
N PHE A 30 17.94 -16.90 -3.37
CA PHE A 30 18.24 -16.25 -4.64
C PHE A 30 19.73 -15.86 -4.68
N LYS A 31 20.38 -16.10 -5.82
CA LYS A 31 21.79 -15.66 -6.03
C LYS A 31 21.99 -14.15 -5.89
N THR A 32 20.92 -13.36 -6.08
CA THR A 32 20.95 -11.89 -6.03
C THR A 32 19.63 -11.34 -5.47
N PRO A 33 19.36 -11.49 -4.16
CA PRO A 33 18.11 -11.00 -3.55
C PRO A 33 17.93 -9.49 -3.67
N GLN A 34 19.04 -8.72 -3.67
CA GLN A 34 19.01 -7.27 -3.84
C GLN A 34 18.49 -6.85 -5.23
N VAL A 35 18.85 -7.60 -6.29
CA VAL A 35 18.38 -7.31 -7.65
C VAL A 35 16.88 -7.57 -7.77
N MET A 36 16.36 -8.60 -7.12
CA MET A 36 14.91 -8.85 -7.10
C MET A 36 14.17 -7.75 -6.35
N ALA A 37 14.68 -7.30 -5.20
CA ALA A 37 14.10 -6.16 -4.49
C ALA A 37 14.11 -4.89 -5.36
N MET A 38 15.22 -4.62 -6.07
CA MET A 38 15.31 -3.50 -7.01
C MET A 38 14.27 -3.58 -8.12
N LEU A 39 14.00 -4.76 -8.70
CA LEU A 39 12.98 -4.93 -9.74
C LEU A 39 11.58 -4.55 -9.26
N PHE A 40 11.25 -4.81 -7.99
CA PHE A 40 9.97 -4.39 -7.40
C PHE A 40 9.91 -2.89 -7.08
N ILE A 41 11.07 -2.28 -6.78
CA ILE A 41 11.18 -0.85 -6.48
C ILE A 41 11.25 -0.01 -7.78
N LEU A 42 11.79 -0.55 -8.87
CA LEU A 42 11.95 0.13 -10.16
C LEU A 42 10.67 0.83 -10.65
N PRO A 43 9.47 0.18 -10.60
CA PRO A 43 8.22 0.84 -10.98
C PRO A 43 7.91 2.10 -10.18
N MET A 44 8.40 2.22 -8.94
CA MET A 44 8.18 3.40 -8.09
C MET A 44 8.89 4.66 -8.62
N TRP A 45 9.95 4.50 -9.43
CA TRP A 45 10.68 5.62 -10.04
C TRP A 45 9.93 6.24 -11.21
N ILE A 46 8.98 5.49 -11.79
CA ILE A 46 8.10 6.00 -12.83
C ILE A 46 6.99 6.82 -12.16
N ASN A 47 6.72 7.99 -12.72
CA ASN A 47 5.63 8.84 -12.25
C ASN A 47 4.31 8.07 -12.21
N PHE A 48 3.61 8.12 -11.07
CA PHE A 48 2.38 7.36 -10.85
C PHE A 48 1.27 7.70 -11.87
N LEU A 49 1.20 8.95 -12.35
CA LEU A 49 0.24 9.35 -13.39
C LEU A 49 0.50 8.62 -14.71
N LEU A 50 1.76 8.48 -15.11
CA LEU A 50 2.11 7.73 -16.33
C LEU A 50 1.73 6.27 -16.19
N ARG A 51 1.94 5.66 -15.03
CA ARG A 51 1.52 4.27 -14.76
C ARG A 51 0.00 4.13 -14.80
N THR A 52 -0.72 5.07 -14.22
CA THR A 52 -2.19 5.07 -14.26
C THR A 52 -2.71 5.24 -15.68
N ILE A 53 -2.15 6.15 -16.48
CA ILE A 53 -2.52 6.32 -17.90
C ILE A 53 -2.23 5.04 -18.69
N ALA A 54 -1.05 4.44 -18.50
CA ALA A 54 -0.71 3.16 -19.14
C ALA A 54 -1.71 2.05 -18.76
N THR A 55 -2.16 2.02 -17.50
CA THR A 55 -3.19 1.08 -17.04
C THR A 55 -4.53 1.33 -17.74
N VAL A 56 -4.94 2.59 -17.92
CA VAL A 56 -6.15 2.95 -18.69
C VAL A 56 -6.06 2.44 -20.13
N GLU A 57 -4.92 2.69 -20.79
CA GLU A 57 -4.73 2.23 -22.16
C GLU A 57 -4.69 0.70 -22.28
N LEU A 58 -4.10 0.03 -21.29
CA LEU A 58 -4.11 -1.44 -21.21
C LEU A 58 -5.55 -1.98 -21.10
N PHE A 59 -6.38 -1.39 -20.24
CA PHE A 59 -7.78 -1.78 -20.10
C PHE A 59 -8.56 -1.56 -21.41
N ARG A 60 -8.32 -0.43 -22.09
CA ARG A 60 -8.93 -0.15 -23.41
C ARG A 60 -8.50 -1.17 -24.46
N MET A 61 -7.22 -1.50 -24.52
CA MET A 61 -6.67 -2.47 -25.48
C MET A 61 -7.28 -3.87 -25.31
N PHE A 62 -7.54 -4.28 -24.07
CA PHE A 62 -8.19 -5.57 -23.78
C PHE A 62 -9.72 -5.50 -23.74
N GLY A 63 -10.32 -4.36 -24.05
CA GLY A 63 -11.78 -4.19 -24.02
C GLY A 63 -12.39 -4.32 -22.61
N LEU A 64 -11.59 -4.11 -21.56
CA LEU A 64 -12.04 -4.19 -20.18
C LEU A 64 -12.75 -2.90 -19.76
N PRO A 65 -13.87 -3.00 -19.01
CA PRO A 65 -14.59 -1.81 -18.58
C PRO A 65 -13.81 -1.01 -17.55
N LEU A 66 -13.77 0.31 -17.73
CA LEU A 66 -13.30 1.24 -16.72
C LEU A 66 -14.40 1.45 -15.67
N GLY A 67 -14.00 1.47 -14.39
CA GLY A 67 -14.92 1.60 -13.25
C GLY A 67 -14.27 1.21 -11.94
N GLU A 68 -15.07 0.77 -10.96
CA GLU A 68 -14.57 0.42 -9.62
C GLU A 68 -13.53 -0.72 -9.62
N GLY A 69 -13.72 -1.73 -10.47
CA GLY A 69 -12.73 -2.82 -10.62
C GLY A 69 -11.40 -2.34 -11.18
N ALA A 70 -11.43 -1.46 -12.20
CA ALA A 70 -10.23 -0.85 -12.76
C ALA A 70 -9.55 0.06 -11.72
N LEU A 71 -10.34 0.80 -10.92
CA LEU A 71 -9.84 1.62 -9.83
C LEU A 71 -9.08 0.78 -8.79
N LEU A 72 -9.68 -0.30 -8.30
CA LEU A 72 -9.02 -1.20 -7.35
C LEU A 72 -7.75 -1.80 -7.93
N PHE A 73 -7.80 -2.27 -9.17
CA PHE A 73 -6.62 -2.81 -9.85
C PHE A 73 -5.50 -1.77 -9.95
N GLY A 74 -5.81 -0.55 -10.41
CA GLY A 74 -4.83 0.52 -10.55
C GLY A 74 -4.23 0.93 -9.20
N MET A 75 -5.06 1.05 -8.15
CA MET A 75 -4.59 1.35 -6.80
C MET A 75 -3.69 0.25 -6.24
N VAL A 76 -4.08 -1.02 -6.39
CA VAL A 76 -3.23 -2.14 -5.96
C VAL A 76 -1.92 -2.15 -6.72
N TYR A 77 -1.94 -1.99 -8.04
CA TYR A 77 -0.75 -1.94 -8.87
C TYR A 77 0.20 -0.81 -8.47
N ASP A 78 -0.35 0.39 -8.24
CA ASP A 78 0.45 1.56 -7.90
C ASP A 78 1.03 1.51 -6.48
N PHE A 79 0.29 0.93 -5.52
CA PHE A 79 0.70 0.93 -4.11
C PHE A 79 1.30 -0.39 -3.62
N LEU A 80 1.25 -1.48 -4.38
CA LEU A 80 1.81 -2.78 -4.01
C LEU A 80 3.30 -2.72 -3.61
N PRO A 81 4.19 -2.00 -4.33
CA PRO A 81 5.60 -1.89 -3.93
C PRO A 81 5.79 -1.25 -2.55
N PHE A 82 4.92 -0.32 -2.14
CA PHE A 82 4.95 0.33 -0.83
C PHE A 82 4.60 -0.64 0.31
N MET A 83 3.84 -1.70 0.01
CA MET A 83 3.58 -2.78 0.97
C MET A 83 4.76 -3.76 1.03
N ILE A 84 5.30 -4.15 -0.12
CA ILE A 84 6.38 -5.15 -0.22
C ILE A 84 7.66 -4.66 0.46
N TYR A 85 8.05 -3.42 0.22
CA TYR A 85 9.35 -2.89 0.64
C TYR A 85 9.59 -2.92 2.16
N PRO A 86 8.71 -2.39 3.04
CA PRO A 86 8.94 -2.43 4.48
C PRO A 86 8.87 -3.85 5.06
N ILE A 87 7.99 -4.71 4.52
CA ILE A 87 7.90 -6.11 4.94
C ILE A 87 9.20 -6.85 4.57
N TYR A 88 9.68 -6.69 3.34
CA TYR A 88 10.94 -7.26 2.88
C TYR A 88 12.11 -6.82 3.76
N ASN A 89 12.24 -5.52 4.03
CA ASN A 89 13.31 -4.98 4.87
C ASN A 89 13.29 -5.54 6.29
N THR A 90 12.11 -5.74 6.86
CA THR A 90 11.97 -6.32 8.20
C THR A 90 12.36 -7.80 8.20
N LEU A 91 11.89 -8.56 7.21
CA LEU A 91 12.23 -9.97 7.07
C LEU A 91 13.72 -10.18 6.78
N GLN A 92 14.34 -9.33 5.98
CA GLN A 92 15.78 -9.43 5.65
C GLN A 92 16.68 -9.16 6.87
N LYS A 93 16.22 -8.32 7.80
CA LYS A 93 16.96 -8.01 9.03
C LYS A 93 16.73 -9.02 10.15
N MET A 94 15.82 -9.97 9.95
CA MET A 94 15.49 -10.98 10.95
C MET A 94 16.64 -11.95 11.12
N ASP A 95 16.96 -12.27 12.38
CA ASP A 95 17.99 -13.27 12.70
C ASP A 95 17.52 -14.68 12.28
N THR A 96 18.18 -15.25 11.30
CA THR A 96 17.87 -16.60 10.79
C THR A 96 18.13 -17.68 11.83
N SER A 97 18.99 -17.43 12.83
CA SER A 97 19.25 -18.37 13.92
C SER A 97 18.01 -18.75 14.71
N LEU A 98 17.03 -17.84 14.82
CA LEU A 98 15.74 -18.09 15.45
C LEU A 98 14.90 -19.12 14.68
N ILE A 99 14.99 -19.09 13.36
CA ILE A 99 14.31 -20.03 12.47
C ILE A 99 14.98 -21.40 12.57
N GLU A 100 16.32 -21.45 12.56
CA GLU A 100 17.11 -22.67 12.70
C GLU A 100 16.87 -23.32 14.05
N ALA A 101 16.95 -22.57 15.13
CA ALA A 101 16.66 -23.07 16.49
C ALA A 101 15.24 -23.66 16.62
N ALA A 102 14.24 -23.02 15.99
CA ALA A 102 12.88 -23.54 15.98
C ALA A 102 12.79 -24.88 15.20
N HIS A 103 13.54 -25.03 14.12
CA HIS A 103 13.62 -26.29 13.38
C HIS A 103 14.34 -27.38 14.18
N ASP A 104 15.40 -27.05 14.89
CA ASP A 104 16.16 -28.00 15.75
C ASP A 104 15.28 -28.52 16.90
N LEU A 105 14.34 -27.71 17.39
CA LEU A 105 13.31 -28.11 18.35
C LEU A 105 12.17 -28.94 17.73
N GLY A 106 12.27 -29.32 16.44
CA GLY A 106 11.28 -30.15 15.75
C GLY A 106 10.03 -29.41 15.27
N ALA A 107 10.05 -28.08 15.22
CA ALA A 107 8.90 -27.32 14.71
C ALA A 107 8.74 -27.52 13.19
N LYS A 108 7.51 -27.74 12.76
CA LYS A 108 7.16 -27.81 11.33
C LYS A 108 7.26 -26.42 10.69
N ARG A 109 7.54 -26.33 9.38
CA ARG A 109 7.63 -25.06 8.64
C ARG A 109 6.46 -24.11 8.88
N SER A 110 5.22 -24.63 8.93
CA SER A 110 4.04 -23.83 9.22
C SER A 110 4.03 -23.27 10.65
N GLN A 111 4.56 -24.02 11.61
CA GLN A 111 4.68 -23.57 13.01
C GLN A 111 5.75 -22.49 13.15
N VAL A 112 6.89 -22.63 12.48
CA VAL A 112 7.95 -21.61 12.42
C VAL A 112 7.39 -20.33 11.79
N PHE A 113 6.68 -20.45 10.67
CA PHE A 113 6.06 -19.30 10.02
C PHE A 113 5.10 -18.57 10.96
N MET A 114 4.15 -19.27 11.57
CA MET A 114 3.08 -18.65 12.39
C MET A 114 3.59 -18.15 13.74
N LYS A 115 4.58 -18.83 14.34
CA LYS A 115 5.02 -18.55 15.72
C LYS A 115 6.31 -17.73 15.79
N VAL A 116 7.11 -17.69 14.73
CA VAL A 116 8.39 -16.96 14.70
C VAL A 116 8.35 -15.88 13.63
N THR A 117 8.22 -16.26 12.35
CA THR A 117 8.38 -15.31 11.24
C THR A 117 7.28 -14.25 11.22
N LEU A 118 6.01 -14.67 11.33
CA LEU A 118 4.87 -13.74 11.25
C LEU A 118 4.87 -12.71 12.41
N PRO A 119 5.04 -13.10 13.69
CA PRO A 119 5.14 -12.13 14.78
C PRO A 119 6.30 -11.16 14.64
N LEU A 120 7.48 -11.64 14.21
CA LEU A 120 8.66 -10.81 14.01
C LEU A 120 8.52 -9.86 12.81
N SER A 121 7.66 -10.18 11.83
CA SER A 121 7.38 -9.33 10.67
C SER A 121 6.30 -8.27 10.92
N VAL A 122 5.60 -8.29 12.06
CA VAL A 122 4.51 -7.34 12.39
C VAL A 122 4.92 -5.87 12.24
N PRO A 123 6.12 -5.41 12.67
CA PRO A 123 6.53 -4.02 12.46
C PRO A 123 6.57 -3.64 10.97
N GLY A 124 7.10 -4.53 10.12
CA GLY A 124 7.12 -4.32 8.67
C GLY A 124 5.74 -4.33 8.03
N ILE A 125 4.85 -5.23 8.47
CA ILE A 125 3.45 -5.27 8.03
C ILE A 125 2.78 -3.95 8.38
N TYR A 126 2.96 -3.49 9.60
CA TYR A 126 2.36 -2.25 10.06
C TYR A 126 2.84 -1.03 9.25
N SER A 127 4.15 -0.89 9.07
CA SER A 127 4.75 0.18 8.24
C SER A 127 4.21 0.11 6.80
N GLY A 128 4.07 -1.08 6.23
CA GLY A 128 3.47 -1.28 4.92
C GLY A 128 2.00 -0.86 4.84
N ILE A 129 1.20 -1.20 5.84
CA ILE A 129 -0.21 -0.78 5.93
C ILE A 129 -0.30 0.75 5.93
N VAL A 130 0.48 1.43 6.75
CA VAL A 130 0.48 2.90 6.82
C VAL A 130 0.91 3.52 5.49
N MET A 131 1.98 2.98 4.87
CA MET A 131 2.51 3.47 3.59
C MET A 131 1.55 3.30 2.43
N VAL A 132 0.65 2.31 2.47
CA VAL A 132 -0.38 2.09 1.44
C VAL A 132 -1.66 2.86 1.77
N PHE A 133 -2.14 2.78 2.99
CA PHE A 133 -3.43 3.34 3.40
C PHE A 133 -3.48 4.87 3.25
N MET A 134 -2.45 5.58 3.72
CA MET A 134 -2.44 7.05 3.70
C MET A 134 -2.56 7.64 2.29
N PRO A 135 -1.70 7.27 1.30
CA PRO A 135 -1.83 7.81 -0.03
C PRO A 135 -3.09 7.33 -0.74
N THR A 136 -3.60 6.13 -0.43
CA THR A 136 -4.83 5.62 -1.03
C THR A 136 -6.05 6.44 -0.62
N VAL A 137 -6.14 6.87 0.65
CA VAL A 137 -7.22 7.75 1.13
C VAL A 137 -7.18 9.12 0.44
N SER A 138 -5.97 9.65 0.20
CA SER A 138 -5.76 10.99 -0.34
C SER A 138 -5.75 11.06 -1.87
N THR A 139 -5.66 9.92 -2.56
CA THR A 139 -5.56 9.91 -4.02
C THR A 139 -6.83 10.44 -4.69
N PHE A 140 -6.64 11.15 -5.79
CA PHE A 140 -7.72 11.63 -6.66
C PHE A 140 -7.49 11.25 -8.13
N ALA A 141 -6.27 11.39 -8.61
CA ALA A 141 -5.96 11.22 -10.03
C ALA A 141 -6.21 9.80 -10.55
N ILE A 142 -5.92 8.77 -9.74
CA ILE A 142 -6.19 7.37 -10.10
C ILE A 142 -7.70 7.16 -10.28
N ALA A 143 -8.50 7.72 -9.35
CA ALA A 143 -9.95 7.59 -9.42
C ALA A 143 -10.54 8.32 -10.65
N GLU A 144 -10.10 9.53 -10.93
CA GLU A 144 -10.56 10.30 -12.08
C GLU A 144 -10.29 9.60 -13.40
N LEU A 145 -9.07 9.10 -13.58
CA LEU A 145 -8.63 8.46 -14.81
C LEU A 145 -9.30 7.08 -15.03
N LEU A 146 -9.36 6.23 -14.01
CA LEU A 146 -9.83 4.84 -14.13
C LEU A 146 -11.35 4.71 -14.02
N THR A 147 -12.06 5.73 -13.52
CA THR A 147 -13.52 5.68 -13.41
C THR A 147 -14.27 6.69 -14.29
N HIS A 148 -13.54 7.47 -15.10
CA HIS A 148 -14.12 8.58 -15.87
C HIS A 148 -14.94 9.52 -14.98
N ASN A 149 -14.43 9.89 -13.81
CA ASN A 149 -15.11 10.75 -12.83
C ASN A 149 -16.44 10.21 -12.26
N LYS A 150 -16.76 8.92 -12.48
CA LYS A 150 -17.98 8.30 -11.93
C LYS A 150 -17.88 8.05 -10.43
N VAL A 151 -16.68 7.88 -9.91
CA VAL A 151 -16.41 7.65 -8.49
C VAL A 151 -15.71 8.86 -7.91
N THR A 152 -16.32 9.49 -6.93
CA THR A 152 -15.74 10.62 -6.21
C THR A 152 -15.12 10.14 -4.91
N LEU A 153 -13.79 10.14 -4.84
CA LEU A 153 -13.06 9.91 -3.61
C LEU A 153 -12.90 11.21 -2.81
N PHE A 154 -12.47 11.10 -1.57
CA PHE A 154 -12.30 12.24 -0.68
C PHE A 154 -11.27 13.24 -1.24
N GLY A 155 -10.16 12.74 -1.79
CA GLY A 155 -9.17 13.56 -2.50
C GLY A 155 -9.73 14.27 -3.73
N SER A 156 -10.55 13.58 -4.54
CA SER A 156 -11.23 14.19 -5.71
C SER A 156 -12.19 15.30 -5.30
N LEU A 157 -12.88 15.15 -4.15
CA LEU A 157 -13.79 16.18 -3.64
C LEU A 157 -13.00 17.44 -3.25
N ILE A 158 -11.87 17.29 -2.56
CA ILE A 158 -11.01 18.41 -2.19
C ILE A 158 -10.48 19.11 -3.45
N GLN A 159 -9.97 18.34 -4.39
CA GLN A 159 -9.42 18.85 -5.64
C GLN A 159 -10.45 19.67 -6.44
N ARG A 160 -11.71 19.20 -6.53
CA ARG A 160 -12.80 19.95 -7.18
C ARG A 160 -13.13 21.25 -6.48
N CYS A 161 -13.09 21.29 -5.14
CA CYS A 161 -13.34 22.52 -4.38
C CYS A 161 -12.32 23.63 -4.72
N PHE A 162 -11.07 23.27 -4.97
CA PHE A 162 -10.02 24.23 -5.31
C PHE A 162 -9.90 24.49 -6.81
N GLY A 163 -10.25 23.52 -7.66
CA GLY A 163 -10.13 23.64 -9.12
C GLY A 163 -11.33 24.31 -9.79
N GLU A 164 -12.54 23.82 -9.51
CA GLU A 164 -13.73 24.20 -10.25
C GLU A 164 -14.70 25.09 -9.43
N GLY A 165 -14.59 25.09 -8.11
CA GLY A 165 -15.59 25.64 -7.20
C GLY A 165 -15.53 27.16 -6.99
N GLY A 166 -14.54 27.86 -7.56
CA GLY A 166 -14.35 29.29 -7.32
C GLY A 166 -14.06 29.61 -5.84
N ILE A 167 -13.86 30.92 -5.54
CA ILE A 167 -13.44 31.38 -4.19
C ILE A 167 -14.42 30.97 -3.08
N ALA A 168 -15.72 30.87 -3.39
CA ALA A 168 -16.74 30.49 -2.42
C ALA A 168 -16.58 29.05 -1.87
N MET A 169 -16.00 28.14 -2.65
CA MET A 169 -15.77 26.76 -2.23
C MET A 169 -14.40 26.52 -1.58
N TRP A 170 -13.50 27.49 -1.58
CA TRP A 170 -12.17 27.33 -0.97
C TRP A 170 -12.25 27.09 0.54
N ASN A 171 -13.17 27.77 1.24
CA ASN A 171 -13.38 27.55 2.67
C ASN A 171 -13.84 26.11 2.96
N TYR A 172 -14.72 25.59 2.11
CA TYR A 172 -15.20 24.21 2.22
C TYR A 172 -14.08 23.21 1.90
N GLY A 173 -13.31 23.44 0.84
CA GLY A 173 -12.13 22.66 0.51
C GLY A 173 -11.07 22.65 1.62
N ALA A 174 -10.82 23.81 2.24
CA ALA A 174 -9.89 23.93 3.38
C ALA A 174 -10.39 23.12 4.60
N ALA A 175 -11.68 23.18 4.91
CA ALA A 175 -12.26 22.38 6.00
C ALA A 175 -12.15 20.88 5.74
N LEU A 176 -12.42 20.41 4.52
CA LEU A 176 -12.23 19.00 4.13
C LEU A 176 -10.77 18.58 4.21
N SER A 177 -9.83 19.44 3.78
CA SER A 177 -8.39 19.16 3.87
C SER A 177 -7.94 19.02 5.32
N LEU A 178 -8.47 19.85 6.22
CA LEU A 178 -8.18 19.79 7.66
C LEU A 178 -8.71 18.49 8.27
N ILE A 179 -9.94 18.07 7.93
CA ILE A 179 -10.51 16.79 8.37
C ILE A 179 -9.65 15.63 7.88
N MET A 180 -9.20 15.66 6.63
CA MET A 180 -8.32 14.64 6.08
C MET A 180 -6.98 14.58 6.80
N LEU A 181 -6.39 15.72 7.09
CA LEU A 181 -5.13 15.83 7.84
C LEU A 181 -5.28 15.24 9.25
N ILE A 182 -6.41 15.47 9.93
CA ILE A 182 -6.70 14.89 11.24
C ILE A 182 -6.81 13.36 11.13
N ILE A 183 -7.53 12.84 10.13
CA ILE A 183 -7.68 11.40 9.92
C ILE A 183 -6.31 10.74 9.68
N ILE A 184 -5.49 11.33 8.79
CA ILE A 184 -4.15 10.83 8.49
C ILE A 184 -3.24 10.95 9.73
N GLY A 185 -3.30 12.07 10.45
CA GLY A 185 -2.52 12.29 11.67
C GLY A 185 -2.86 11.29 12.78
N LEU A 186 -4.16 11.00 12.98
CA LEU A 186 -4.60 10.00 13.94
C LEU A 186 -4.12 8.59 13.57
N THR A 187 -4.25 8.20 12.30
CA THR A 187 -3.75 6.90 11.83
C THR A 187 -2.24 6.77 11.99
N SER A 188 -1.48 7.84 11.78
CA SER A 188 -0.04 7.88 11.98
C SER A 188 0.35 7.80 13.47
N PHE A 189 -0.36 8.54 14.32
CA PHE A 189 -0.09 8.59 15.76
C PHE A 189 -0.36 7.24 16.44
N PHE A 190 -1.52 6.65 16.19
CA PHE A 190 -1.84 5.31 16.72
C PHE A 190 -0.94 4.23 16.14
N GLY A 191 -0.22 4.56 15.09
CA GLY A 191 0.68 3.69 14.41
C GLY A 191 2.13 3.77 14.84
N GLY A 192 2.61 4.95 15.18
CA GLY A 192 3.99 5.19 15.57
C GLY A 192 4.35 4.66 16.96
N ASP A 193 3.39 4.60 17.88
CA ASP A 193 3.62 4.20 19.29
C ASP A 193 4.09 2.74 19.49
N LYS A 194 3.98 1.90 18.45
CA LYS A 194 4.42 0.50 18.55
C LYS A 194 5.87 0.25 18.11
N GLU A 195 6.51 1.21 17.47
CA GLU A 195 7.92 1.08 17.05
C GLU A 195 8.89 1.41 18.21
N ASP A 196 8.50 2.29 19.14
CA ASP A 196 9.37 2.71 20.26
C ASP A 196 9.35 1.75 21.47
N ILE A 197 8.41 0.83 21.57
CA ILE A 197 8.31 -0.11 22.71
C ILE A 197 9.24 -1.33 22.54
N ASN A 198 9.80 -1.56 21.36
CA ASN A 198 10.68 -2.71 21.06
C ASN A 198 12.15 -2.32 20.74
N ARG A 199 12.60 -1.16 21.20
CA ARG A 199 14.03 -0.78 21.19
C ARG A 199 14.71 -1.03 22.52
#